data_acae74c0f47b48ea6adfccc88ba69166
#
_entry.id   acae74c0f47b48ea6adfccc88ba69166
#
_cell.length_a   1.000
_cell.length_b   1.000
_cell.length_c   1.000
_cell.angle_alpha   90.00
_cell.angle_beta   90.00
_cell.angle_gamma   90.00
#
_symmetry.space_group_name_H-M   'P 1'
#
loop_
_entity.id
_entity.type
_entity.pdbx_description
1 polymer ?
#
loop_
_entity_poly.entity_id
_entity_poly.type
_entity_poly.pdbx_seq_one_letter_code
_entity_poly.pdbx_strand_id
1 'polypeptide(L)'
;MCIRDSLLTGEDIDHSDRRENFQNTIFRLLELGALPIINENDTVATAEIKVGDNDTLGAVVACTVKADLLVLLSDIQGLYTADPRKDPGARLIPVVEEITADIEALAGGAGSGLGTGGMATKLRAARMVTGQGCDMIITNGDQPQLLYDIVEGKQVGTRFLGRRA
;
A
#
# COMPACT_ATOMS: atom_id res chain seq x y z
N MET A 1 0.70 24.60 -5.27
CA MET A 1 0.68 23.43 -4.37
C MET A 1 2.02 23.38 -3.66
N CYS A 2 2.04 23.34 -2.33
CA CYS A 2 3.26 23.17 -1.55
C CYS A 2 3.50 21.68 -1.32
N ILE A 3 4.76 21.24 -1.40
CA ILE A 3 5.17 19.86 -1.13
C ILE A 3 6.02 19.88 0.14
N ARG A 4 5.84 18.88 1.00
CA ARG A 4 6.65 18.71 2.21
C ARG A 4 7.11 17.28 2.37
N ASP A 5 8.42 17.09 2.33
CA ASP A 5 9.07 15.81 2.56
C ASP A 5 9.07 15.47 4.06
N SER A 6 8.81 14.22 4.38
CA SER A 6 8.82 13.68 5.74
C SER A 6 9.49 12.30 5.73
N LEU A 7 10.41 12.07 6.65
CA LEU A 7 11.10 10.79 6.79
C LEU A 7 10.71 10.14 8.11
N LEU A 8 10.37 8.85 8.06
CA LEU A 8 9.95 8.03 9.20
C LEU A 8 10.92 6.88 9.45
N THR A 9 10.98 6.46 10.69
CA THR A 9 11.58 5.19 11.10
C THR A 9 10.51 4.26 11.68
N GLY A 10 10.81 2.97 11.81
CA GLY A 10 9.92 2.03 12.49
C GLY A 10 9.60 2.47 13.92
N GLU A 11 10.56 3.06 14.64
CA GLU A 11 10.35 3.60 15.98
C GLU A 11 9.30 4.71 16.04
N ASP A 12 9.22 5.57 15.01
CA ASP A 12 8.23 6.66 14.96
C ASP A 12 6.81 6.12 14.81
N ILE A 13 6.68 4.87 14.35
CA ILE A 13 5.41 4.17 14.19
C ILE A 13 5.06 3.34 15.44
N ASP A 14 6.04 2.67 16.03
CA ASP A 14 5.83 1.76 17.16
C ASP A 14 5.54 2.51 18.47
N HIS A 15 6.15 3.68 18.66
CA HIS A 15 5.92 4.51 19.85
C HIS A 15 4.68 5.39 19.69
N SER A 16 3.72 5.27 20.63
CA SER A 16 2.43 5.98 20.62
C SER A 16 2.58 7.49 20.43
N ASP A 17 3.46 8.11 21.21
CA ASP A 17 3.65 9.57 21.24
C ASP A 17 4.24 10.08 19.90
N ARG A 18 5.19 9.33 19.32
CA ARG A 18 5.80 9.68 18.04
C ARG A 18 4.79 9.50 16.91
N ARG A 19 4.02 8.42 16.93
CA ARG A 19 2.95 8.16 15.97
C ARG A 19 1.87 9.24 16.01
N GLU A 20 1.46 9.71 17.19
CA GLU A 20 0.53 10.81 17.36
C GLU A 20 1.10 12.12 16.78
N ASN A 21 2.35 12.43 17.08
CA ASN A 21 3.04 13.60 16.52
C ASN A 21 3.11 13.54 14.99
N PHE A 22 3.42 12.37 14.43
CA PHE A 22 3.40 12.16 12.98
C PHE A 22 2.00 12.39 12.41
N GLN A 23 0.97 11.78 12.99
CA GLN A 23 -0.43 11.94 12.55
C GLN A 23 -0.85 13.41 12.56
N ASN A 24 -0.60 14.12 13.65
CA ASN A 24 -0.90 15.55 13.80
C ASN A 24 -0.16 16.39 12.75
N THR A 25 1.09 16.06 12.46
CA THR A 25 1.89 16.74 11.43
C THR A 25 1.27 16.57 10.05
N ILE A 26 0.88 15.34 9.68
CA ILE A 26 0.27 15.07 8.36
C ILE A 26 -1.06 15.81 8.24
N PHE A 27 -1.93 15.76 9.24
CA PHE A 27 -3.19 16.47 9.20
C PHE A 27 -2.98 17.98 9.07
N ARG A 28 -2.02 18.55 9.82
CA ARG A 28 -1.71 19.96 9.70
C ARG A 28 -1.19 20.37 8.34
N LEU A 29 -0.38 19.54 7.70
CA LEU A 29 0.09 19.77 6.33
C LEU A 29 -1.09 19.78 5.34
N LEU A 30 -2.00 18.81 5.45
CA LEU A 30 -3.19 18.73 4.61
C LEU A 30 -4.11 19.95 4.79
N GLU A 31 -4.35 20.40 6.03
CA GLU A 31 -5.09 21.63 6.32
C GLU A 31 -4.48 22.88 5.67
N LEU A 32 -3.15 22.92 5.59
CA LEU A 32 -2.41 24.02 4.94
C LEU A 32 -2.34 23.88 3.40
N GLY A 33 -2.98 22.85 2.82
CA GLY A 33 -2.96 22.57 1.39
C GLY A 33 -1.58 22.11 0.90
N ALA A 34 -0.73 21.60 1.79
CA ALA A 34 0.55 20.99 1.42
C ALA A 34 0.36 19.49 1.14
N LEU A 35 1.06 18.99 0.12
CA LEU A 35 1.13 17.56 -0.19
C LEU A 35 2.28 16.92 0.61
N PRO A 36 2.00 16.03 1.59
CA PRO A 36 3.05 15.28 2.26
C PRO A 36 3.65 14.23 1.30
N ILE A 37 4.98 14.17 1.23
CA ILE A 37 5.73 13.08 0.59
C ILE A 37 6.49 12.37 1.69
N ILE A 38 6.24 11.07 1.86
CA ILE A 38 6.72 10.30 3.00
C ILE A 38 7.60 9.16 2.49
N ASN A 39 8.76 8.98 3.12
CA ASN A 39 9.62 7.82 2.88
C ASN A 39 10.26 7.35 4.20
N GLU A 40 10.88 6.17 4.18
CA GLU A 40 11.68 5.69 5.30
C GLU A 40 12.97 6.49 5.44
N ASN A 41 13.40 6.75 6.68
CA ASN A 41 14.69 7.39 6.95
C ASN A 41 15.81 6.34 6.95
N ASP A 42 16.19 5.90 5.76
CA ASP A 42 17.24 4.88 5.57
C ASP A 42 18.59 5.28 6.17
N THR A 43 18.82 6.59 6.43
CA THR A 43 20.11 7.07 6.96
C THR A 43 20.31 6.72 8.44
N VAL A 44 19.21 6.51 9.17
CA VAL A 44 19.23 6.21 10.62
C VAL A 44 18.46 4.92 10.96
N ALA A 45 17.76 4.32 10.00
CA ALA A 45 17.07 3.05 10.20
C ALA A 45 18.07 1.91 10.29
N THR A 46 18.13 1.22 11.45
CA THR A 46 18.88 -0.02 11.61
C THR A 46 18.04 -1.22 11.16
N ALA A 47 18.69 -2.38 10.99
CA ALA A 47 18.00 -3.59 10.52
C ALA A 47 16.85 -4.02 11.45
N GLU A 48 16.94 -3.70 12.75
CA GLU A 48 15.94 -4.04 13.76
C GLU A 48 14.70 -3.15 13.73
N ILE A 49 14.82 -1.93 13.18
CA ILE A 49 13.75 -0.92 13.17
C ILE A 49 13.32 -0.50 11.75
N LYS A 50 13.72 -1.29 10.77
CA LYS A 50 13.43 -1.01 9.36
C LYS A 50 12.01 -1.46 9.01
N VAL A 51 11.23 -0.59 8.36
CA VAL A 51 9.93 -0.94 7.78
C VAL A 51 10.11 -1.93 6.62
N GLY A 52 11.13 -1.72 5.82
CA GLY A 52 11.70 -2.69 4.89
C GLY A 52 11.19 -2.61 3.47
N ASP A 53 9.97 -2.13 3.23
CA ASP A 53 9.42 -1.94 1.90
C ASP A 53 8.35 -0.84 1.88
N ASN A 54 8.19 -0.18 0.73
CA ASN A 54 7.25 0.93 0.58
C ASN A 54 5.77 0.48 0.57
N ASP A 55 5.45 -0.77 0.27
CA ASP A 55 4.08 -1.29 0.37
C ASP A 55 3.66 -1.29 1.85
N THR A 56 4.54 -1.80 2.73
CA THR A 56 4.31 -1.80 4.19
C THR A 56 4.29 -0.37 4.74
N LEU A 57 5.23 0.49 4.33
CA LEU A 57 5.25 1.90 4.75
C LEU A 57 3.93 2.61 4.36
N GLY A 58 3.48 2.43 3.12
CA GLY A 58 2.22 3.00 2.64
C GLY A 58 1.02 2.52 3.47
N ALA A 59 0.97 1.22 3.80
CA ALA A 59 -0.09 0.66 4.63
C ALA A 59 -0.08 1.24 6.06
N VAL A 60 1.09 1.36 6.68
CA VAL A 60 1.25 1.94 8.01
C VAL A 60 0.81 3.40 8.02
N VAL A 61 1.24 4.19 7.05
CA VAL A 61 0.83 5.59 6.91
C VAL A 61 -0.69 5.67 6.73
N ALA A 62 -1.27 4.89 5.81
CA ALA A 62 -2.71 4.88 5.56
C ALA A 62 -3.51 4.55 6.84
N CYS A 63 -3.09 3.55 7.60
CA CYS A 63 -3.70 3.20 8.89
C CYS A 63 -3.57 4.34 9.92
N THR A 64 -2.38 4.97 10.00
CA THR A 64 -2.13 6.04 10.98
C THR A 64 -2.97 7.27 10.71
N VAL A 65 -3.13 7.66 9.44
CA VAL A 65 -3.95 8.83 9.08
C VAL A 65 -5.42 8.48 8.84
N LYS A 66 -5.81 7.22 9.04
CA LYS A 66 -7.18 6.71 8.83
C LYS A 66 -7.68 7.02 7.41
N ALA A 67 -6.85 6.69 6.42
CA ALA A 67 -7.19 6.88 5.02
C ALA A 67 -8.39 6.00 4.61
N ASP A 68 -9.22 6.49 3.70
CA ASP A 68 -10.31 5.73 3.10
C ASP A 68 -9.81 4.76 2.01
N LEU A 69 -8.69 5.12 1.36
CA LEU A 69 -8.14 4.39 0.23
C LEU A 69 -6.60 4.46 0.22
N LEU A 70 -5.95 3.30 0.03
CA LEU A 70 -4.55 3.18 -0.32
C LEU A 70 -4.42 2.72 -1.77
N VAL A 71 -3.63 3.39 -2.59
CA VAL A 71 -3.31 2.96 -3.96
C VAL A 71 -1.84 2.60 -4.05
N LEU A 72 -1.54 1.34 -4.38
CA LEU A 72 -0.19 0.87 -4.68
C LEU A 72 0.03 0.93 -6.20
N LEU A 73 0.89 1.84 -6.64
CA LEU A 73 1.39 1.91 -8.01
C LEU A 73 2.58 0.94 -8.14
N SER A 74 2.45 -0.07 -8.98
CA SER A 74 3.38 -1.18 -9.10
C SER A 74 3.79 -1.41 -10.57
N ASP A 75 4.69 -2.36 -10.81
CA ASP A 75 5.06 -2.88 -12.13
C ASP A 75 4.04 -3.87 -12.70
N ILE A 76 2.97 -4.19 -11.96
CA ILE A 76 1.89 -5.10 -12.35
C ILE A 76 0.54 -4.41 -12.33
N GLN A 77 -0.40 -4.93 -13.12
CA GLN A 77 -1.76 -4.35 -13.19
C GLN A 77 -2.63 -4.66 -11.97
N GLY A 78 -2.28 -5.67 -11.18
CA GLY A 78 -3.04 -6.11 -10.01
C GLY A 78 -2.75 -7.57 -9.66
N LEU A 79 -3.67 -8.18 -8.91
CA LEU A 79 -3.61 -9.61 -8.55
C LEU A 79 -4.23 -10.44 -9.68
N TYR A 80 -3.53 -11.51 -10.08
CA TYR A 80 -3.99 -12.45 -11.10
C TYR A 80 -4.26 -13.83 -10.50
N THR A 81 -5.07 -14.62 -11.18
CA THR A 81 -5.38 -16.02 -10.82
C THR A 81 -4.17 -16.96 -10.93
N ALA A 82 -3.14 -16.56 -11.67
CA ALA A 82 -1.83 -17.21 -11.81
C ALA A 82 -0.80 -16.18 -12.28
N ASP A 83 0.48 -16.54 -12.34
CA ASP A 83 1.52 -15.65 -12.89
C ASP A 83 1.30 -15.44 -14.41
N PRO A 84 0.92 -14.24 -14.86
CA PRO A 84 0.63 -13.98 -16.28
C PRO A 84 1.86 -14.13 -17.19
N ARG A 85 3.07 -14.16 -16.64
CA ARG A 85 4.32 -14.41 -17.38
C ARG A 85 4.50 -15.90 -17.70
N LYS A 86 3.84 -16.79 -16.95
CA LYS A 86 3.96 -18.25 -17.05
C LYS A 86 2.69 -18.90 -17.57
N ASP A 87 1.53 -18.33 -17.28
CA ASP A 87 0.23 -18.87 -17.66
C ASP A 87 -0.53 -17.84 -18.51
N PRO A 88 -0.68 -18.06 -19.83
CA PRO A 88 -1.47 -17.21 -20.71
C PRO A 88 -2.96 -17.18 -20.35
N GLY A 89 -3.45 -18.14 -19.56
CA GLY A 89 -4.82 -18.20 -19.06
C GLY A 89 -5.05 -17.37 -17.78
N ALA A 90 -4.00 -16.77 -17.22
CA ALA A 90 -4.11 -15.95 -16.03
C ALA A 90 -5.04 -14.74 -16.27
N ARG A 91 -5.96 -14.54 -15.35
CA ARG A 91 -6.94 -13.44 -15.40
C ARG A 91 -6.75 -12.50 -14.23
N LEU A 92 -6.90 -11.21 -14.49
CA LEU A 92 -6.91 -10.19 -13.44
C LEU A 92 -8.13 -10.41 -12.54
N ILE A 93 -7.92 -10.36 -11.23
CA ILE A 93 -8.98 -10.39 -10.22
C ILE A 93 -9.38 -8.94 -9.94
N PRO A 94 -10.58 -8.50 -10.33
CA PRO A 94 -10.94 -7.08 -10.20
C PRO A 94 -11.21 -6.67 -8.76
N VAL A 95 -11.82 -7.56 -7.95
CA VAL A 95 -12.20 -7.28 -6.57
C VAL A 95 -11.88 -8.47 -5.68
N VAL A 96 -11.32 -8.19 -4.51
CA VAL A 96 -11.08 -9.14 -3.43
C VAL A 96 -11.86 -8.65 -2.21
N GLU A 97 -12.95 -9.36 -1.87
CA GLU A 97 -13.77 -9.02 -0.71
C GLU A 97 -13.12 -9.47 0.60
N GLU A 98 -12.43 -10.60 0.58
CA GLU A 98 -11.70 -11.14 1.72
C GLU A 98 -10.38 -11.80 1.28
N ILE A 99 -9.32 -11.54 2.04
CA ILE A 99 -8.01 -12.16 1.80
C ILE A 99 -8.00 -13.54 2.47
N THR A 100 -8.47 -14.54 1.72
CA THR A 100 -8.49 -15.95 2.13
C THR A 100 -7.13 -16.62 1.93
N ALA A 101 -6.98 -17.84 2.45
CA ALA A 101 -5.78 -18.66 2.20
C ALA A 101 -5.53 -18.90 0.71
N ASP A 102 -6.60 -19.04 -0.10
CA ASP A 102 -6.47 -19.21 -1.55
C ASP A 102 -5.90 -17.94 -2.22
N ILE A 103 -6.35 -16.75 -1.80
CA ILE A 103 -5.80 -15.48 -2.28
C ILE A 103 -4.31 -15.35 -1.88
N GLU A 104 -3.95 -15.77 -0.66
CA GLU A 104 -2.54 -15.76 -0.22
C GLU A 104 -1.68 -16.74 -1.01
N ALA A 105 -2.22 -17.91 -1.37
CA ALA A 105 -1.51 -18.88 -2.18
C ALA A 105 -1.15 -18.34 -3.58
N LEU A 106 -1.96 -17.44 -4.16
CA LEU A 106 -1.65 -16.78 -5.42
C LEU A 106 -0.39 -15.89 -5.34
N ALA A 107 -0.08 -15.34 -4.18
CA ALA A 107 1.13 -14.55 -3.95
C ALA A 107 2.38 -15.41 -3.68
N GLY A 108 2.20 -16.64 -3.21
CA GLY A 108 3.28 -17.57 -2.84
C GLY A 108 3.90 -18.34 -4.00
N GLY A 109 3.41 -18.14 -5.24
CA GLY A 109 3.96 -18.78 -6.44
C GLY A 109 5.44 -18.40 -6.63
N ALA A 110 6.34 -19.38 -6.51
CA ALA A 110 7.79 -19.26 -6.57
C ALA A 110 8.25 -18.49 -7.81
N GLY A 111 8.79 -17.30 -7.64
CA GLY A 111 9.34 -16.56 -8.78
C GLY A 111 10.02 -15.23 -8.51
N SER A 112 10.05 -14.71 -7.30
CA SER A 112 10.75 -13.45 -7.04
C SER A 112 11.95 -13.65 -6.09
N GLY A 113 13.01 -14.24 -6.64
CA GLY A 113 14.30 -14.39 -5.94
C GLY A 113 15.11 -13.11 -5.82
N LEU A 114 14.62 -11.95 -6.24
CA LEU A 114 15.41 -10.70 -6.26
C LEU A 114 14.51 -9.44 -6.15
N GLY A 115 13.69 -9.36 -5.11
CA GLY A 115 12.98 -8.13 -4.83
C GLY A 115 12.25 -8.19 -3.50
N THR A 116 12.51 -7.26 -2.62
CA THR A 116 11.85 -7.11 -1.32
C THR A 116 10.37 -6.69 -1.43
N GLY A 117 9.86 -6.43 -2.66
CA GLY A 117 8.53 -5.92 -2.97
C GLY A 117 7.69 -6.83 -3.88
N GLY A 118 7.49 -8.10 -3.54
CA GLY A 118 6.65 -9.01 -4.30
C GLY A 118 5.14 -8.91 -3.98
N MET A 119 4.30 -9.75 -4.63
CA MET A 119 2.87 -9.82 -4.33
C MET A 119 2.59 -10.10 -2.84
N ALA A 120 3.48 -10.84 -2.17
CA ALA A 120 3.36 -11.14 -0.73
C ALA A 120 3.39 -9.89 0.15
N THR A 121 4.25 -8.89 -0.15
CA THR A 121 4.28 -7.60 0.57
C THR A 121 3.00 -6.81 0.34
N LYS A 122 2.49 -6.81 -0.91
CA LYS A 122 1.24 -6.15 -1.27
C LYS A 122 0.03 -6.77 -0.57
N LEU A 123 -0.05 -8.10 -0.47
CA LEU A 123 -1.12 -8.76 0.28
C LEU A 123 -1.02 -8.52 1.79
N ARG A 124 0.21 -8.40 2.33
CA ARG A 124 0.40 -8.01 3.73
C ARG A 124 -0.11 -6.58 3.96
N ALA A 125 0.24 -5.63 3.09
CA ALA A 125 -0.26 -4.26 3.12
C ALA A 125 -1.80 -4.23 3.02
N ALA A 126 -2.39 -5.00 2.08
CA ALA A 126 -3.83 -5.12 1.92
C ALA A 126 -4.51 -5.60 3.19
N ARG A 127 -3.99 -6.68 3.82
CA ARG A 127 -4.54 -7.22 5.07
C ARG A 127 -4.51 -6.19 6.20
N MET A 128 -3.43 -5.41 6.30
CA MET A 128 -3.28 -4.37 7.31
C MET A 128 -4.36 -3.29 7.16
N VAL A 129 -4.51 -2.72 5.97
CA VAL A 129 -5.41 -1.59 5.76
C VAL A 129 -6.88 -2.00 5.71
N THR A 130 -7.21 -3.14 5.07
CA THR A 130 -8.60 -3.60 5.00
C THR A 130 -9.15 -4.02 6.36
N GLY A 131 -8.28 -4.52 7.26
CA GLY A 131 -8.64 -4.80 8.65
C GLY A 131 -9.04 -3.55 9.46
N GLN A 132 -8.67 -2.35 8.99
CA GLN A 132 -9.04 -1.06 9.58
C GLN A 132 -10.10 -0.29 8.78
N GLY A 133 -10.73 -0.93 7.81
CA GLY A 133 -11.80 -0.33 7.02
C GLY A 133 -11.34 0.50 5.82
N CYS A 134 -10.04 0.56 5.55
CA CYS A 134 -9.48 1.25 4.38
C CYS A 134 -9.47 0.31 3.18
N ASP A 135 -10.00 0.74 2.04
CA ASP A 135 -9.86 0.00 0.79
C ASP A 135 -8.42 0.07 0.27
N MET A 136 -7.99 -0.94 -0.50
CA MET A 136 -6.70 -0.86 -1.19
C MET A 136 -6.84 -1.23 -2.66
N ILE A 137 -6.10 -0.52 -3.52
CA ILE A 137 -6.02 -0.84 -4.96
C ILE A 137 -4.56 -1.09 -5.33
N ILE A 138 -4.33 -2.17 -6.10
CA ILE A 138 -3.05 -2.40 -6.79
C ILE A 138 -3.28 -2.14 -8.27
N THR A 139 -2.45 -1.28 -8.87
CA THR A 139 -2.50 -0.98 -10.30
C THR A 139 -1.12 -0.67 -10.87
N ASN A 140 -1.02 -0.61 -12.21
CA ASN A 140 0.23 -0.29 -12.88
C ASN A 140 0.60 1.20 -12.70
N GLY A 141 1.84 1.46 -12.28
CA GLY A 141 2.39 2.79 -12.07
C GLY A 141 2.88 3.51 -13.33
N ASP A 142 3.01 2.80 -14.46
CA ASP A 142 3.41 3.42 -15.73
C ASP A 142 2.35 4.39 -16.28
N GLN A 143 1.13 4.31 -15.76
CA GLN A 143 -0.01 5.13 -16.17
C GLN A 143 -0.60 5.87 -14.96
N PRO A 144 0.07 6.90 -14.42
CA PRO A 144 -0.37 7.60 -13.21
C PRO A 144 -1.74 8.31 -13.37
N GLN A 145 -2.19 8.57 -14.61
CA GLN A 145 -3.52 9.09 -14.91
C GLN A 145 -4.65 8.15 -14.45
N LEU A 146 -4.39 6.86 -14.22
CA LEU A 146 -5.35 5.92 -13.66
C LEU A 146 -5.84 6.33 -12.25
N LEU A 147 -5.08 7.17 -11.54
CA LEU A 147 -5.49 7.73 -10.27
C LEU A 147 -6.79 8.55 -10.40
N TYR A 148 -7.01 9.26 -11.51
CA TYR A 148 -8.27 9.98 -11.77
C TYR A 148 -9.43 9.00 -11.93
N ASP A 149 -9.23 7.91 -12.70
CA ASP A 149 -10.25 6.88 -12.90
C ASP A 149 -10.62 6.19 -11.56
N ILE A 150 -9.63 5.94 -10.71
CA ILE A 150 -9.84 5.36 -9.37
C ILE A 150 -10.69 6.28 -8.50
N VAL A 151 -10.39 7.58 -8.47
CA VAL A 151 -11.14 8.57 -7.67
C VAL A 151 -12.56 8.76 -8.20
N GLU A 152 -12.76 8.61 -9.51
CA GLU A 152 -14.08 8.61 -10.15
C GLU A 152 -14.85 7.29 -9.91
N GLY A 153 -14.27 6.32 -9.24
CA GLY A 153 -14.91 5.02 -8.90
C GLY A 153 -14.92 4.00 -10.04
N LYS A 154 -14.12 4.23 -11.10
CA LYS A 154 -13.98 3.24 -12.18
C LYS A 154 -13.21 2.02 -11.72
N GLN A 155 -13.47 0.87 -12.33
CA GLN A 155 -12.74 -0.36 -12.07
C GLN A 155 -11.34 -0.29 -12.67
N VAL A 156 -10.32 -0.21 -11.82
CA VAL A 156 -8.92 -0.18 -12.20
C VAL A 156 -8.14 -1.16 -11.32
N GLY A 157 -7.33 -2.00 -11.93
CA GLY A 157 -6.49 -2.95 -11.21
C GLY A 157 -7.28 -3.94 -10.36
N THR A 158 -6.75 -4.27 -9.18
CA THR A 158 -7.40 -5.11 -8.16
C THR A 158 -7.73 -4.28 -6.93
N ARG A 159 -9.02 -4.23 -6.55
CA ARG A 159 -9.51 -3.56 -5.35
C ARG A 159 -9.74 -4.57 -4.22
N PHE A 160 -9.12 -4.34 -3.09
CA PHE A 160 -9.34 -5.06 -1.83
C PHE A 160 -10.28 -4.23 -0.96
N LEU A 161 -11.40 -4.82 -0.54
CA LEU A 161 -12.42 -4.10 0.20
C LEU A 161 -12.08 -4.02 1.69
N GLY A 162 -12.15 -2.81 2.24
CA GLY A 162 -12.05 -2.57 3.68
C GLY A 162 -13.25 -3.17 4.43
N ARG A 163 -12.99 -3.81 5.57
CA ARG A 163 -14.06 -4.30 6.45
C ARG A 163 -14.80 -3.10 7.04
N ARG A 164 -16.02 -2.88 6.60
CA ARG A 164 -16.91 -1.88 7.20
C ARG A 164 -17.60 -2.54 8.38
N ALA A 165 -17.49 -1.92 9.57
CA ALA A 165 -18.21 -2.34 10.77
C ALA A 165 -19.71 -2.13 10.61
#